data_a48bbfce4f50603750dff40990f4a53a
#
_entry.id   a48bbfce4f50603750dff40990f4a53a
#
_cell.length_a   1.000
_cell.length_b   1.000
_cell.length_c   1.000
_cell.angle_alpha   90.00
_cell.angle_beta   90.00
_cell.angle_gamma   90.00
#
_symmetry.space_group_name_H-M   'P 1'
#
loop_
_entity.id
_entity.type
_entity.pdbx_description
1 polymer ?
#
loop_
_entity_poly.entity_id
_entity_poly.type
_entity_poly.pdbx_seq_one_letter_code
_entity_poly.pdbx_strand_id
1 'polypeptide(L)'
;LDAWLTTGRFNAAFEKKLAEFIGINHLITVNSGSSANLVAFSTLTSDRLGDRAIKKGDEVIGVAAGFPTTVNPIVQFGAIPVFVDVEMDTHNINADLIEAAITPKTKAIMLAHTLGNPFNCEKVRAICDKHNLWLIEDCCDALGATYKNKMVGTWGDIATLSFYPAHHMTMGEGGAVFMNDP
;
A
#
# COMPACT_ATOMS: atom_id res chain seq x y z
N LEU A 1 11.85 33.32 -7.49
CA LEU A 1 11.88 31.92 -7.92
C LEU A 1 13.33 31.47 -7.90
N ASP A 2 13.64 30.42 -7.11
CA ASP A 2 15.03 29.97 -6.88
C ASP A 2 15.59 29.16 -8.05
N ALA A 3 14.87 29.07 -9.17
CA ALA A 3 15.20 28.27 -10.36
C ALA A 3 15.61 26.80 -10.04
N TRP A 4 15.14 26.26 -8.92
CA TRP A 4 15.40 24.90 -8.51
C TRP A 4 14.41 23.95 -9.19
N LEU A 5 14.91 23.05 -10.03
CA LEU A 5 14.09 22.22 -10.93
C LEU A 5 13.92 20.77 -10.47
N THR A 6 14.39 20.44 -9.27
CA THR A 6 14.28 19.08 -8.68
C THR A 6 13.78 19.16 -7.25
N THR A 7 13.74 18.02 -6.56
CA THR A 7 13.35 17.95 -5.15
C THR A 7 14.19 18.89 -4.29
N GLY A 8 13.55 19.61 -3.36
CA GLY A 8 14.19 20.60 -2.53
C GLY A 8 13.36 20.93 -1.30
N ARG A 9 13.54 22.15 -0.77
CA ARG A 9 12.91 22.59 0.49
C ARG A 9 11.38 22.46 0.52
N PHE A 10 10.70 22.69 -0.60
CA PHE A 10 9.24 22.59 -0.66
C PHE A 10 8.78 21.14 -0.62
N ASN A 11 9.49 20.25 -1.31
CA ASN A 11 9.22 18.81 -1.24
C ASN A 11 9.44 18.29 0.18
N ALA A 12 10.58 18.60 0.80
CA ALA A 12 10.86 18.21 2.17
C ALA A 12 9.83 18.75 3.18
N ALA A 13 9.37 19.99 3.00
CA ALA A 13 8.33 20.58 3.83
C ALA A 13 6.97 19.89 3.62
N PHE A 14 6.65 19.49 2.40
CA PHE A 14 5.43 18.74 2.08
C PHE A 14 5.47 17.34 2.69
N GLU A 15 6.54 16.59 2.49
CA GLU A 15 6.72 15.25 3.06
C GLU A 15 6.58 15.27 4.59
N LYS A 16 7.23 16.22 5.24
CA LYS A 16 7.13 16.40 6.69
C LYS A 16 5.70 16.65 7.15
N LYS A 17 5.00 17.62 6.52
CA LYS A 17 3.61 17.96 6.90
C LYS A 17 2.64 16.83 6.63
N LEU A 18 2.82 16.11 5.53
CA LEU A 18 1.97 14.97 5.20
C LEU A 18 2.21 13.81 6.18
N ALA A 19 3.46 13.53 6.55
CA ALA A 19 3.80 12.54 7.56
C ALA A 19 3.19 12.89 8.92
N GLU A 20 3.28 14.17 9.35
CA GLU A 20 2.63 14.68 10.57
C GLU A 20 1.10 14.52 10.52
N PHE A 21 0.47 14.81 9.36
CA PHE A 21 -0.98 14.67 9.18
C PHE A 21 -1.44 13.21 9.28
N ILE A 22 -0.70 12.28 8.67
CA ILE A 22 -1.02 10.84 8.71
C ILE A 22 -0.66 10.24 10.08
N GLY A 23 0.33 10.81 10.77
CA GLY A 23 0.84 10.29 12.05
C GLY A 23 1.86 9.17 11.87
N ILE A 24 2.77 9.31 10.88
CA ILE A 24 3.82 8.32 10.55
C ILE A 24 5.20 8.96 10.55
N ASN A 25 6.25 8.13 10.61
CA ASN A 25 7.63 8.60 10.76
C ASN A 25 8.36 8.81 9.44
N HIS A 26 8.10 7.98 8.44
CA HIS A 26 8.85 7.95 7.19
C HIS A 26 7.90 8.10 6.01
N LEU A 27 8.13 9.12 5.20
CA LEU A 27 7.38 9.38 3.98
C LEU A 27 8.31 9.95 2.92
N ILE A 28 8.23 9.40 1.72
CA ILE A 28 8.91 9.91 0.53
C ILE A 28 7.91 10.10 -0.60
N THR A 29 8.05 11.16 -1.37
CA THR A 29 7.25 11.41 -2.55
C THR A 29 7.85 10.77 -3.80
N VAL A 30 6.98 10.35 -4.70
CA VAL A 30 7.30 9.79 -6.01
C VAL A 30 6.43 10.43 -7.09
N ASN A 31 6.67 10.12 -8.36
CA ASN A 31 6.03 10.78 -9.48
C ASN A 31 4.58 10.35 -9.76
N SER A 32 4.09 9.28 -9.17
CA SER A 32 2.70 8.82 -9.31
C SER A 32 2.32 7.79 -8.24
N GLY A 33 1.02 7.53 -8.04
CA GLY A 33 0.54 6.42 -7.20
C GLY A 33 0.97 5.05 -7.73
N SER A 34 1.03 4.89 -9.05
CA SER A 34 1.54 3.67 -9.67
C SER A 34 3.00 3.41 -9.31
N SER A 35 3.83 4.45 -9.33
CA SER A 35 5.22 4.36 -8.88
C SER A 35 5.32 4.14 -7.37
N ALA A 36 4.40 4.69 -6.58
CA ALA A 36 4.34 4.43 -5.14
C ALA A 36 4.11 2.94 -4.87
N ASN A 37 3.14 2.32 -5.54
CA ASN A 37 2.88 0.88 -5.43
C ASN A 37 4.10 0.04 -5.85
N LEU A 38 4.77 0.44 -6.94
CA LEU A 38 5.97 -0.24 -7.41
C LEU A 38 7.12 -0.13 -6.40
N VAL A 39 7.37 1.04 -5.85
CA VAL A 39 8.42 1.27 -4.84
C VAL A 39 8.11 0.52 -3.55
N ALA A 40 6.87 0.59 -3.05
CA ALA A 40 6.46 -0.13 -1.85
C ALA A 40 6.68 -1.64 -1.99
N PHE A 41 6.26 -2.22 -3.11
CA PHE A 41 6.46 -3.64 -3.38
C PHE A 41 7.94 -3.98 -3.55
N SER A 42 8.69 -3.17 -4.31
CA SER A 42 10.14 -3.35 -4.52
C SER A 42 10.92 -3.39 -3.20
N THR A 43 10.53 -2.54 -2.24
CA THR A 43 11.16 -2.52 -0.92
C THR A 43 11.07 -3.89 -0.24
N LEU A 44 9.94 -4.56 -0.37
CA LEU A 44 9.71 -5.89 0.23
C LEU A 44 10.43 -7.05 -0.51
N THR A 45 11.01 -6.79 -1.67
CA THR A 45 11.86 -7.78 -2.38
C THR A 45 13.34 -7.66 -2.03
N SER A 46 13.73 -6.72 -1.16
CA SER A 46 15.11 -6.48 -0.78
C SER A 46 15.71 -7.65 0.01
N ASP A 47 16.90 -8.10 -0.38
CA ASP A 47 17.65 -9.14 0.34
C ASP A 47 17.98 -8.76 1.80
N ARG A 48 17.93 -7.46 2.14
CA ARG A 48 18.08 -6.98 3.52
C ARG A 48 17.02 -7.52 4.48
N LEU A 49 15.85 -7.93 3.96
CA LEU A 49 14.75 -8.50 4.73
C LEU A 49 14.94 -10.00 5.01
N GLY A 50 16.03 -10.61 4.53
CA GLY A 50 16.35 -12.02 4.77
C GLY A 50 15.23 -12.95 4.31
N ASP A 51 14.76 -13.82 5.20
CA ASP A 51 13.72 -14.81 4.89
C ASP A 51 12.32 -14.19 4.69
N ARG A 52 12.13 -12.94 5.09
CA ARG A 52 10.89 -12.19 4.86
C ARG A 52 10.84 -11.52 3.47
N ALA A 53 11.97 -11.45 2.75
CA ALA A 53 12.00 -10.88 1.40
C ALA A 53 11.07 -11.67 0.47
N ILE A 54 10.26 -10.93 -0.31
CA ILE A 54 9.41 -11.53 -1.36
C ILE A 54 10.32 -11.92 -2.53
N LYS A 55 10.23 -13.17 -2.97
CA LYS A 55 11.03 -13.73 -4.05
C LYS A 55 10.15 -14.18 -5.21
N LYS A 56 10.77 -14.40 -6.36
CA LYS A 56 10.09 -14.99 -7.52
C LYS A 56 9.42 -16.31 -7.16
N GLY A 57 8.13 -16.42 -7.45
CA GLY A 57 7.31 -17.59 -7.16
C GLY A 57 6.63 -17.57 -5.80
N ASP A 58 6.92 -16.59 -4.93
CA ASP A 58 6.14 -16.33 -3.72
C ASP A 58 4.76 -15.78 -4.09
N GLU A 59 3.79 -16.02 -3.21
CA GLU A 59 2.40 -15.63 -3.41
C GLU A 59 2.07 -14.35 -2.65
N VAL A 60 1.28 -13.50 -3.30
CA VAL A 60 0.75 -12.26 -2.71
C VAL A 60 -0.77 -12.22 -2.90
N ILE A 61 -1.48 -12.15 -1.79
CA ILE A 61 -2.94 -12.10 -1.79
C ILE A 61 -3.40 -10.67 -2.14
N GLY A 62 -4.39 -10.58 -3.01
CA GLY A 62 -5.05 -9.34 -3.41
C GLY A 62 -6.44 -9.60 -3.96
N VAL A 63 -7.01 -8.63 -4.64
CA VAL A 63 -8.32 -8.73 -5.32
C VAL A 63 -8.17 -8.52 -6.82
N ALA A 64 -9.01 -9.19 -7.62
CA ALA A 64 -9.05 -8.98 -9.07
C ALA A 64 -9.86 -7.72 -9.43
N ALA A 65 -10.82 -7.34 -8.60
CA ALA A 65 -11.67 -6.16 -8.78
C ALA A 65 -10.99 -4.92 -8.17
N GLY A 66 -10.00 -4.36 -8.88
CA GLY A 66 -9.24 -3.21 -8.37
C GLY A 66 -8.42 -2.54 -9.46
N PHE A 67 -7.67 -1.51 -9.08
CA PHE A 67 -6.83 -0.80 -10.02
C PHE A 67 -5.59 -1.65 -10.40
N PRO A 68 -5.22 -1.73 -11.68
CA PRO A 68 -4.15 -2.63 -12.14
C PRO A 68 -2.81 -2.45 -11.42
N THR A 69 -2.48 -1.23 -11.00
CA THR A 69 -1.17 -0.96 -10.38
C THR A 69 -1.05 -1.45 -8.94
N THR A 70 -2.14 -1.88 -8.30
CA THR A 70 -2.09 -2.64 -7.05
C THR A 70 -1.62 -4.09 -7.29
N VAL A 71 -1.82 -4.61 -8.50
CA VAL A 71 -1.44 -6.00 -8.87
C VAL A 71 -0.16 -6.08 -9.70
N ASN A 72 0.06 -5.10 -10.60
CA ASN A 72 1.17 -5.14 -11.55
C ASN A 72 2.56 -5.36 -10.91
N PRO A 73 2.92 -4.74 -9.77
CA PRO A 73 4.21 -4.98 -9.13
C PRO A 73 4.43 -6.45 -8.77
N ILE A 74 3.39 -7.15 -8.32
CA ILE A 74 3.45 -8.58 -7.99
C ILE A 74 3.97 -9.37 -9.18
N VAL A 75 3.36 -9.14 -10.36
CA VAL A 75 3.73 -9.83 -11.61
C VAL A 75 5.12 -9.38 -12.09
N GLN A 76 5.43 -8.08 -12.02
CA GLN A 76 6.70 -7.52 -12.48
C GLN A 76 7.91 -8.10 -11.73
N PHE A 77 7.77 -8.35 -10.43
CA PHE A 77 8.82 -8.98 -9.62
C PHE A 77 8.79 -10.52 -9.65
N GLY A 78 7.88 -11.10 -10.45
CA GLY A 78 7.78 -12.55 -10.64
C GLY A 78 7.12 -13.29 -9.47
N ALA A 79 6.48 -12.58 -8.55
CA ALA A 79 5.59 -13.17 -7.57
C ALA A 79 4.23 -13.53 -8.21
N ILE A 80 3.44 -14.33 -7.52
CA ILE A 80 2.18 -14.88 -8.01
C ILE A 80 1.01 -14.18 -7.30
N PRO A 81 0.16 -13.41 -8.02
CA PRO A 81 -1.04 -12.87 -7.41
C PRO A 81 -2.05 -13.98 -7.12
N VAL A 82 -2.52 -14.03 -5.89
CA VAL A 82 -3.60 -14.92 -5.43
C VAL A 82 -4.82 -14.07 -5.16
N PHE A 83 -5.88 -14.26 -5.94
CA PHE A 83 -7.08 -13.43 -5.83
C PHE A 83 -8.09 -14.03 -4.88
N VAL A 84 -8.55 -13.21 -3.93
CA VAL A 84 -9.67 -13.46 -3.04
C VAL A 84 -10.83 -12.59 -3.49
N ASP A 85 -12.05 -13.09 -3.36
CA ASP A 85 -13.25 -12.38 -3.79
C ASP A 85 -13.54 -11.16 -2.91
N VAL A 86 -14.37 -10.25 -3.43
CA VAL A 86 -14.80 -9.02 -2.75
C VAL A 86 -16.20 -9.17 -2.19
N GLU A 87 -16.52 -8.36 -1.18
CA GLU A 87 -17.88 -8.19 -0.70
C GLU A 87 -18.65 -7.27 -1.65
N MET A 88 -19.87 -7.66 -2.00
CA MET A 88 -20.70 -6.92 -2.97
C MET A 88 -21.08 -5.51 -2.50
N ASP A 89 -21.26 -5.33 -1.19
CA ASP A 89 -21.71 -4.05 -0.63
C ASP A 89 -20.58 -3.03 -0.49
N THR A 90 -19.36 -3.49 -0.23
CA THR A 90 -18.20 -2.63 0.06
C THR A 90 -17.20 -2.57 -1.09
N HIS A 91 -17.22 -3.55 -1.98
CA HIS A 91 -16.22 -3.83 -3.02
C HIS A 91 -14.79 -4.05 -2.48
N ASN A 92 -14.64 -4.16 -1.17
CA ASN A 92 -13.40 -4.52 -0.51
C ASN A 92 -13.25 -6.04 -0.43
N ILE A 93 -12.01 -6.51 -0.20
CA ILE A 93 -11.75 -7.93 -0.01
C ILE A 93 -12.67 -8.54 1.05
N ASN A 94 -13.21 -9.71 0.78
CA ASN A 94 -13.89 -10.50 1.81
C ASN A 94 -12.82 -11.11 2.75
N ALA A 95 -12.61 -10.47 3.89
CA ALA A 95 -11.58 -10.85 4.83
C ALA A 95 -11.79 -12.24 5.45
N ASP A 96 -13.02 -12.80 5.38
CA ASP A 96 -13.33 -14.15 5.86
C ASP A 96 -12.73 -15.25 4.97
N LEU A 97 -12.42 -14.92 3.72
CA LEU A 97 -11.88 -15.86 2.75
C LEU A 97 -10.33 -15.86 2.69
N ILE A 98 -9.67 -14.88 3.32
CA ILE A 98 -8.21 -14.70 3.21
C ILE A 98 -7.45 -15.92 3.73
N GLU A 99 -7.79 -16.41 4.92
CA GLU A 99 -7.03 -17.51 5.54
C GLU A 99 -7.08 -18.80 4.71
N ALA A 100 -8.19 -19.06 4.00
CA ALA A 100 -8.32 -20.22 3.11
C ALA A 100 -7.42 -20.12 1.86
N ALA A 101 -6.97 -18.92 1.50
CA ALA A 101 -6.07 -18.69 0.37
C ALA A 101 -4.58 -18.70 0.76
N ILE A 102 -4.25 -18.76 2.05
CA ILE A 102 -2.86 -18.76 2.52
C ILE A 102 -2.22 -20.13 2.29
N THR A 103 -1.04 -20.12 1.70
CA THR A 103 -0.17 -21.29 1.52
C THR A 103 1.21 -21.03 2.16
N PRO A 104 2.09 -22.04 2.25
CA PRO A 104 3.48 -21.83 2.69
C PRO A 104 4.29 -20.85 1.82
N LYS A 105 3.80 -20.51 0.60
CA LYS A 105 4.42 -19.55 -0.31
C LYS A 105 3.90 -18.13 -0.14
N THR A 106 2.83 -17.94 0.60
CA THR A 106 2.24 -16.60 0.80
C THR A 106 3.19 -15.76 1.66
N LYS A 107 3.53 -14.56 1.17
CA LYS A 107 4.46 -13.63 1.82
C LYS A 107 3.83 -12.29 2.17
N ALA A 108 2.79 -11.89 1.43
CA ALA A 108 2.17 -10.57 1.62
C ALA A 108 0.68 -10.59 1.28
N ILE A 109 0.01 -9.57 1.78
CA ILE A 109 -1.31 -9.13 1.36
C ILE A 109 -1.18 -7.69 0.85
N MET A 110 -1.65 -7.40 -0.36
CA MET A 110 -1.63 -6.06 -0.95
C MET A 110 -3.05 -5.67 -1.36
N LEU A 111 -3.60 -4.66 -0.71
CA LEU A 111 -4.99 -4.27 -0.83
C LEU A 111 -5.16 -2.76 -0.96
N ALA A 112 -6.09 -2.35 -1.82
CA ALA A 112 -6.58 -0.98 -1.84
C ALA A 112 -7.78 -0.81 -0.90
N HIS A 113 -7.91 0.40 -0.35
CA HIS A 113 -9.14 0.87 0.29
C HIS A 113 -10.08 1.36 -0.82
N THR A 114 -10.94 0.48 -1.28
CA THR A 114 -11.74 0.65 -2.50
C THR A 114 -12.59 1.92 -2.46
N LEU A 115 -12.36 2.83 -3.40
CA LEU A 115 -13.06 4.11 -3.50
C LEU A 115 -13.03 4.95 -2.20
N GLY A 116 -11.98 4.80 -1.40
CA GLY A 116 -11.82 5.49 -0.12
C GLY A 116 -12.53 4.83 1.06
N ASN A 117 -13.22 3.71 0.84
CA ASN A 117 -13.87 2.94 1.90
C ASN A 117 -12.88 1.92 2.48
N PRO A 118 -12.51 2.01 3.78
CA PRO A 118 -11.55 1.09 4.36
C PRO A 118 -12.04 -0.36 4.36
N PHE A 119 -11.17 -1.29 3.98
CA PHE A 119 -11.42 -2.71 4.25
C PHE A 119 -11.35 -2.99 5.76
N ASN A 120 -11.70 -4.20 6.20
CA ASN A 120 -11.59 -4.60 7.61
C ASN A 120 -10.11 -4.69 8.05
N CYS A 121 -9.51 -3.51 8.35
CA CYS A 121 -8.09 -3.37 8.66
C CYS A 121 -7.66 -4.23 9.86
N GLU A 122 -8.49 -4.27 10.89
CA GLU A 122 -8.22 -5.05 12.11
C GLU A 122 -8.09 -6.54 11.81
N LYS A 123 -9.04 -7.08 11.06
CA LYS A 123 -9.05 -8.50 10.72
C LYS A 123 -7.90 -8.87 9.80
N VAL A 124 -7.65 -8.05 8.76
CA VAL A 124 -6.55 -8.27 7.83
C VAL A 124 -5.20 -8.18 8.55
N ARG A 125 -5.00 -7.18 9.44
CA ARG A 125 -3.78 -7.08 10.24
C ARG A 125 -3.58 -8.30 11.14
N ALA A 126 -4.63 -8.74 11.84
CA ALA A 126 -4.57 -9.93 12.69
C ALA A 126 -4.17 -11.21 11.91
N ILE A 127 -4.68 -11.36 10.68
CA ILE A 127 -4.30 -12.46 9.79
C ILE A 127 -2.80 -12.34 9.41
N CYS A 128 -2.35 -11.14 9.03
CA CYS A 128 -0.95 -10.92 8.68
C CYS A 128 -0.02 -11.24 9.86
N ASP A 129 -0.36 -10.78 11.07
CA ASP A 129 0.42 -11.05 12.27
C ASP A 129 0.49 -12.55 12.59
N LYS A 130 -0.64 -13.25 12.51
CA LYS A 130 -0.74 -14.70 12.74
C LYS A 130 0.12 -15.52 11.79
N HIS A 131 0.19 -15.11 10.54
CA HIS A 131 0.87 -15.85 9.47
C HIS A 131 2.23 -15.22 9.06
N ASN A 132 2.70 -14.19 9.78
CA ASN A 132 3.94 -13.45 9.49
C ASN A 132 4.00 -12.92 8.05
N LEU A 133 2.89 -12.33 7.57
CA LEU A 133 2.77 -11.75 6.24
C LEU A 133 2.98 -10.24 6.29
N TRP A 134 3.52 -9.67 5.22
CA TRP A 134 3.52 -8.23 4.99
C TRP A 134 2.11 -7.75 4.62
N LEU A 135 1.74 -6.58 5.13
CA LEU A 135 0.54 -5.88 4.70
C LEU A 135 0.91 -4.57 3.99
N ILE A 136 0.55 -4.48 2.71
CA ILE A 136 0.70 -3.28 1.90
C ILE A 136 -0.69 -2.65 1.75
N GLU A 137 -0.83 -1.40 2.21
CA GLU A 137 -2.08 -0.64 2.06
C GLU A 137 -1.96 0.34 0.88
N ASP A 138 -2.76 0.14 -0.16
CA ASP A 138 -2.92 1.12 -1.24
C ASP A 138 -4.01 2.12 -0.83
N CYS A 139 -3.58 3.31 -0.41
CA CYS A 139 -4.45 4.39 0.05
C CYS A 139 -4.67 5.47 -1.02
N CYS A 140 -4.46 5.17 -2.30
CA CYS A 140 -4.56 6.15 -3.38
C CYS A 140 -5.92 6.87 -3.41
N ASP A 141 -7.01 6.17 -3.12
CA ASP A 141 -8.36 6.72 -3.02
C ASP A 141 -8.79 7.09 -1.60
N ALA A 142 -7.92 6.96 -0.59
CA ALA A 142 -8.33 6.93 0.81
C ALA A 142 -7.58 7.92 1.72
N LEU A 143 -6.95 8.97 1.16
CA LEU A 143 -6.27 9.98 1.98
C LEU A 143 -7.24 10.62 2.97
N GLY A 144 -6.94 10.52 4.26
CA GLY A 144 -7.77 11.04 5.36
C GLY A 144 -8.88 10.11 5.83
N ALA A 145 -9.09 8.96 5.17
CA ALA A 145 -10.02 7.95 5.67
C ALA A 145 -9.50 7.31 6.96
N THR A 146 -10.42 6.90 7.83
CA THR A 146 -10.11 6.23 9.10
C THR A 146 -10.92 4.96 9.27
N TYR A 147 -10.30 3.96 9.88
CA TYR A 147 -10.97 2.75 10.34
C TYR A 147 -10.82 2.66 11.87
N LYS A 148 -11.95 2.62 12.61
CA LYS A 148 -11.97 2.65 14.08
C LYS A 148 -11.13 3.80 14.68
N ASN A 149 -11.27 5.01 14.14
CA ASN A 149 -10.53 6.22 14.52
C ASN A 149 -9.01 6.17 14.32
N LYS A 150 -8.49 5.19 13.60
CA LYS A 150 -7.09 5.12 13.19
C LYS A 150 -6.98 5.35 11.69
N MET A 151 -6.06 6.23 11.26
CA MET A 151 -5.84 6.57 9.85
C MET A 151 -5.52 5.31 9.04
N VAL A 152 -6.12 5.14 7.87
CA VAL A 152 -5.71 4.10 6.92
C VAL A 152 -4.29 4.38 6.41
N GLY A 153 -3.57 3.34 6.02
CA GLY A 153 -2.15 3.41 5.70
C GLY A 153 -1.23 3.29 6.93
N THR A 154 -1.82 3.25 8.15
CA THR A 154 -1.07 3.03 9.38
C THR A 154 -1.32 1.65 10.01
N TRP A 155 -2.14 0.84 9.39
CA TRP A 155 -2.44 -0.53 9.80
C TRP A 155 -1.46 -1.55 9.23
N GLY A 156 -0.96 -1.28 8.02
CA GLY A 156 0.02 -2.11 7.33
C GLY A 156 1.46 -1.80 7.71
N ASP A 157 2.35 -2.56 7.09
CA ASP A 157 3.81 -2.38 7.24
C ASP A 157 4.31 -1.26 6.34
N ILE A 158 3.70 -1.08 5.16
CA ILE A 158 4.00 -0.04 4.19
C ILE A 158 2.72 0.38 3.47
N ALA A 159 2.62 1.66 3.13
CA ALA A 159 1.44 2.18 2.45
C ALA A 159 1.80 3.19 1.35
N THR A 160 0.83 3.44 0.47
CA THR A 160 1.00 4.29 -0.71
C THR A 160 -0.12 5.32 -0.83
N LEU A 161 0.18 6.43 -1.48
CA LEU A 161 -0.77 7.47 -1.85
C LEU A 161 -0.59 7.87 -3.31
N SER A 162 -1.65 8.40 -3.90
CA SER A 162 -1.64 9.05 -5.21
C SER A 162 -2.14 10.48 -5.11
N PHE A 163 -1.50 11.35 -5.88
CA PHE A 163 -1.90 12.75 -6.07
C PHE A 163 -2.29 13.02 -7.53
N TYR A 164 -2.83 11.99 -8.19
CA TYR A 164 -3.41 12.07 -9.53
C TYR A 164 -4.57 13.10 -9.55
N PRO A 165 -4.87 13.77 -10.68
CA PRO A 165 -5.90 14.82 -10.75
C PRO A 165 -7.27 14.48 -10.18
N ALA A 166 -7.70 13.22 -10.26
CA ALA A 166 -9.02 12.79 -9.79
C ALA A 166 -9.08 12.47 -8.28
N HIS A 167 -7.95 12.41 -7.58
CA HIS A 167 -7.93 12.06 -6.16
C HIS A 167 -8.21 13.27 -5.24
N HIS A 168 -8.36 13.00 -3.93
CA HIS A 168 -8.72 13.98 -2.90
C HIS A 168 -7.76 15.17 -2.83
N MET A 169 -6.48 14.94 -3.06
CA MET A 169 -5.44 15.95 -3.18
C MET A 169 -4.64 15.67 -4.45
N THR A 170 -4.43 16.70 -5.28
CA THR A 170 -3.68 16.54 -6.53
C THR A 170 -2.46 17.43 -6.60
N MET A 171 -1.42 16.91 -7.24
CA MET A 171 -0.22 17.65 -7.65
C MET A 171 -0.13 17.77 -9.19
N GLY A 172 -1.23 17.48 -9.92
CA GLY A 172 -1.20 17.22 -11.36
C GLY A 172 -0.79 15.76 -11.62
N GLU A 173 0.34 15.36 -11.09
CA GLU A 173 0.81 13.97 -10.90
C GLU A 173 1.70 13.89 -9.68
N GLY A 174 1.65 12.77 -8.99
CA GLY A 174 2.46 12.52 -7.81
C GLY A 174 1.97 11.31 -7.02
N GLY A 175 2.78 10.88 -6.09
CA GLY A 175 2.46 9.82 -5.14
C GLY A 175 3.36 9.89 -3.93
N ALA A 176 3.10 9.05 -2.95
CA ALA A 176 3.96 8.88 -1.79
C ALA A 176 3.99 7.43 -1.33
N VAL A 177 5.11 7.04 -0.74
CA VAL A 177 5.28 5.79 0.01
C VAL A 177 5.59 6.15 1.44
N PHE A 178 4.99 5.46 2.39
CA PHE A 178 5.17 5.76 3.80
C PHE A 178 5.05 4.55 4.71
N MET A 179 5.69 4.64 5.88
CA MET A 179 5.76 3.59 6.90
C MET A 179 6.19 4.16 8.24
N ASN A 180 5.99 3.40 9.32
CA ASN A 180 6.47 3.77 10.65
C ASN A 180 7.87 3.23 10.94
N ASP A 181 8.16 2.02 10.54
CA ASP A 181 9.45 1.36 10.74
C ASP A 181 10.26 1.43 9.44
N PRO A 182 11.54 1.83 9.48
CA PRO A 182 12.37 2.01 8.31
C PRO A 182 12.81 0.68 7.68
#